data_254196ce0798b15bb9bc8e252a4b68a8
#
_entry.id   254196ce0798b15bb9bc8e252a4b68a8
#
_cell.length_a   1.000
_cell.length_b   1.000
_cell.length_c   1.000
_cell.angle_alpha   90.00
_cell.angle_beta   90.00
_cell.angle_gamma   90.00
#
_symmetry.space_group_name_H-M   'P 1'
#
loop_
_entity.id
_entity.type
_entity.pdbx_description
1 polymer ?
#
loop_
_entity_poly.entity_id
_entity_poly.type
_entity_poly.pdbx_seq_one_letter_code
_entity_poly.pdbx_strand_id
1 'polypeptide(L)'
;MSNSLTLAPAPRSEAAEQVRGEVRAFLAAELEAGTFTTHVDTWLSGVDPSFSKKLGERGWLGMTWPKEYGGHERSAMERYAVTEELLAAGAPVAAHWIADRQSGPNLLRYGTEAQRREILPRIAAGECYFVIGMSEPDSGSDLASIRTKATRNGDGDWVVNGAKVWTSNAHASHYGIVLVRTSPPGDGPRGRHQGLSQLLVDLSLPGITINPIRILDGGHHFNEVVFDEVVVPGDMLLGEEGNGWHQVTAELAFERSGPERFLSTYPLVAEFARRVADPGDPAALATLGRLSARLLALRQLSLRIAAALDRGELPDIPAALVKDVGTTFEGDVIEEIRKVVDVTPSLDSPDPLGRALAEAQLHAPGYTLRGGTNEILRGIVARGLGLR
;
A
#
# COMPACT_ATOMS: atom_id res chain seq x y z
N MET A 1 19.79 0.79 -16.02
CA MET A 1 19.28 0.85 -14.62
C MET A 1 20.49 0.96 -13.71
N SER A 2 20.54 1.96 -12.84
CA SER A 2 21.64 2.10 -11.88
C SER A 2 21.53 1.00 -10.81
N ASN A 3 22.42 0.05 -10.80
CA ASN A 3 22.51 -1.03 -9.80
C ASN A 3 23.06 -0.52 -8.44
N SER A 4 22.87 0.74 -8.11
CA SER A 4 23.47 1.37 -6.94
C SER A 4 22.47 1.53 -5.81
N LEU A 5 22.88 1.18 -4.59
CA LEU A 5 22.18 1.57 -3.35
C LEU A 5 22.42 3.05 -3.01
N THR A 6 23.31 3.74 -3.73
CA THR A 6 23.66 5.13 -3.46
C THR A 6 22.58 6.04 -4.02
N LEU A 7 21.88 6.72 -3.13
CA LEU A 7 20.92 7.77 -3.44
C LEU A 7 21.48 9.13 -3.01
N ALA A 8 21.28 10.14 -3.84
CA ALA A 8 21.61 11.52 -3.44
C ALA A 8 20.79 11.92 -2.19
N PRO A 9 21.31 12.80 -1.33
CA PRO A 9 20.54 13.36 -0.23
C PRO A 9 19.24 14.00 -0.74
N ALA A 10 18.15 13.82 0.00
CA ALA A 10 16.92 14.53 -0.31
C ALA A 10 17.11 16.03 -0.08
N PRO A 11 16.74 16.90 -1.02
CA PRO A 11 16.80 18.34 -0.82
C PRO A 11 15.76 18.76 0.23
N ARG A 12 15.99 19.88 0.90
CA ARG A 12 14.94 20.51 1.70
C ARG A 12 13.89 21.09 0.75
N SER A 13 12.63 20.76 0.98
CA SER A 13 11.49 21.27 0.20
C SER A 13 10.60 22.12 1.10
N GLU A 14 10.56 23.43 0.86
CA GLU A 14 9.69 24.34 1.60
C GLU A 14 8.21 24.02 1.35
N ALA A 15 7.84 23.66 0.11
CA ALA A 15 6.49 23.25 -0.22
C ALA A 15 6.07 21.97 0.54
N ALA A 16 6.97 20.99 0.68
CA ALA A 16 6.71 19.80 1.48
C ALA A 16 6.54 20.11 2.97
N GLU A 17 7.33 21.05 3.53
CA GLU A 17 7.17 21.46 4.93
C GLU A 17 5.90 22.31 5.14
N GLN A 18 5.52 23.14 4.19
CA GLN A 18 4.25 23.87 4.24
C GLN A 18 3.06 22.91 4.28
N VAL A 19 2.95 21.97 3.32
CA VAL A 19 1.84 21.02 3.27
C VAL A 19 1.84 20.11 4.51
N ARG A 20 3.00 19.77 5.05
CA ARG A 20 3.12 19.05 6.33
C ARG A 20 2.42 19.80 7.47
N GLY A 21 2.64 21.12 7.58
CA GLY A 21 1.95 21.96 8.56
C GLY A 21 0.45 21.96 8.39
N GLU A 22 -0.03 22.05 7.15
CA GLU A 22 -1.46 22.01 6.81
C GLU A 22 -2.10 20.67 7.21
N VAL A 23 -1.43 19.55 6.91
CA VAL A 23 -1.92 18.19 7.27
C VAL A 23 -1.95 18.01 8.78
N ARG A 24 -0.92 18.46 9.51
CA ARG A 24 -0.91 18.39 10.98
C ARG A 24 -2.05 19.16 11.61
N ALA A 25 -2.30 20.39 11.13
CA ALA A 25 -3.42 21.20 11.62
C ALA A 25 -4.78 20.54 11.34
N PHE A 26 -4.95 19.96 10.15
CA PHE A 26 -6.15 19.21 9.80
C PHE A 26 -6.33 17.97 10.71
N LEU A 27 -5.30 17.15 10.88
CA LEU A 27 -5.36 15.95 11.70
C LEU A 27 -5.65 16.27 13.17
N ALA A 28 -5.08 17.36 13.70
CA ALA A 28 -5.36 17.81 15.06
C ALA A 28 -6.84 18.17 15.21
N ALA A 29 -7.42 18.92 14.25
CA ALA A 29 -8.82 19.29 14.27
C ALA A 29 -9.75 18.07 14.14
N GLU A 30 -9.43 17.10 13.27
CA GLU A 30 -10.24 15.89 13.09
C GLU A 30 -10.19 14.97 14.34
N LEU A 31 -9.03 14.87 15.00
CA LEU A 31 -8.89 14.13 16.26
C LEU A 31 -9.68 14.81 17.39
N GLU A 32 -9.60 16.15 17.52
CA GLU A 32 -10.35 16.91 18.50
C GLU A 32 -11.88 16.79 18.28
N ALA A 33 -12.31 16.78 17.01
CA ALA A 33 -13.70 16.56 16.63
C ALA A 33 -14.18 15.11 16.83
N GLY A 34 -13.28 14.17 17.15
CA GLY A 34 -13.60 12.75 17.30
C GLY A 34 -13.99 12.08 15.99
N THR A 35 -13.57 12.62 14.84
CA THR A 35 -13.88 12.05 13.53
C THR A 35 -13.24 10.67 13.35
N PHE A 36 -12.06 10.47 13.92
CA PHE A 36 -11.40 9.17 13.96
C PHE A 36 -10.64 9.01 15.29
N THR A 37 -10.29 7.76 15.58
CA THR A 37 -9.35 7.40 16.64
C THR A 37 -8.07 6.88 16.03
N THR A 38 -6.94 7.10 16.72
CA THR A 38 -5.63 6.61 16.29
C THR A 38 -5.55 5.09 16.40
N HIS A 39 -5.22 4.41 15.30
CA HIS A 39 -5.00 2.98 15.24
C HIS A 39 -3.67 2.66 14.54
N VAL A 40 -3.17 1.44 14.72
CA VAL A 40 -2.04 0.92 13.95
C VAL A 40 -2.51 0.39 12.60
N ASP A 41 -1.62 0.34 11.61
CA ASP A 41 -1.83 -0.31 10.31
C ASP A 41 -3.05 0.18 9.51
N THR A 42 -3.43 1.43 9.69
CA THR A 42 -4.68 2.02 9.16
C THR A 42 -4.73 2.13 7.64
N TRP A 43 -3.61 1.98 6.95
CA TRP A 43 -3.59 1.97 5.49
C TRP A 43 -4.16 0.67 4.87
N LEU A 44 -4.38 -0.38 5.68
CA LEU A 44 -5.12 -1.58 5.31
C LEU A 44 -6.44 -1.73 6.04
N SER A 45 -6.48 -1.44 7.35
CA SER A 45 -7.64 -1.71 8.21
C SER A 45 -8.59 -0.51 8.40
N GLY A 46 -8.09 0.71 8.22
CA GLY A 46 -8.87 1.94 8.47
C GLY A 46 -9.68 2.41 7.26
N VAL A 47 -10.79 1.76 6.94
CA VAL A 47 -11.66 2.16 5.82
C VAL A 47 -12.64 3.24 6.25
N ASP A 48 -12.46 4.47 5.76
CA ASP A 48 -13.38 5.60 5.95
C ASP A 48 -13.53 6.41 4.65
N PRO A 49 -14.63 6.19 3.89
CA PRO A 49 -14.94 6.97 2.70
C PRO A 49 -15.10 8.46 2.96
N SER A 50 -15.65 8.86 4.09
CA SER A 50 -15.89 10.28 4.42
C SER A 50 -14.58 11.01 4.68
N PHE A 51 -13.64 10.36 5.35
CA PHE A 51 -12.29 10.87 5.55
C PHE A 51 -11.52 10.99 4.23
N SER A 52 -11.64 9.99 3.36
CA SER A 52 -11.03 10.01 2.02
C SER A 52 -11.52 11.18 1.17
N LYS A 53 -12.83 11.48 1.21
CA LYS A 53 -13.42 12.63 0.53
C LYS A 53 -12.85 13.95 1.05
N LYS A 54 -12.71 14.12 2.38
CA LYS A 54 -12.05 15.29 2.97
C LYS A 54 -10.61 15.49 2.47
N LEU A 55 -9.87 14.41 2.22
CA LEU A 55 -8.52 14.48 1.64
C LEU A 55 -8.56 14.90 0.17
N GLY A 56 -9.51 14.36 -0.62
CA GLY A 56 -9.75 14.78 -2.01
C GLY A 56 -10.05 16.26 -2.12
N GLU A 57 -10.98 16.78 -1.30
CA GLU A 57 -11.35 18.21 -1.24
C GLU A 57 -10.16 19.14 -0.93
N ARG A 58 -9.11 18.63 -0.29
CA ARG A 58 -7.87 19.37 0.01
C ARG A 58 -6.79 19.19 -1.05
N GLY A 59 -7.04 18.40 -2.09
CA GLY A 59 -6.07 18.09 -3.11
C GLY A 59 -4.88 17.25 -2.58
N TRP A 60 -5.13 16.37 -1.62
CA TRP A 60 -4.13 15.46 -1.04
C TRP A 60 -4.21 14.04 -1.60
N LEU A 61 -5.10 13.80 -2.56
CA LEU A 61 -5.15 12.62 -3.41
C LEU A 61 -4.81 13.01 -4.86
N GLY A 62 -4.25 12.09 -5.63
CA GLY A 62 -3.81 12.39 -6.99
C GLY A 62 -2.72 13.47 -7.06
N MET A 63 -1.98 13.70 -5.98
CA MET A 63 -1.08 14.86 -5.83
C MET A 63 -0.08 15.01 -6.97
N THR A 64 0.50 13.90 -7.44
CA THR A 64 1.54 13.91 -8.48
C THR A 64 1.00 13.78 -9.91
N TRP A 65 -0.33 13.64 -10.07
CA TRP A 65 -0.94 13.37 -11.37
C TRP A 65 -1.16 14.63 -12.18
N PRO A 66 -1.31 14.50 -13.52
CA PRO A 66 -1.68 15.63 -14.39
C PRO A 66 -3.04 16.22 -14.02
N LYS A 67 -3.15 17.54 -14.11
CA LYS A 67 -4.39 18.28 -13.82
C LYS A 67 -5.56 17.88 -14.71
N GLU A 68 -5.29 17.52 -15.96
CA GLU A 68 -6.32 17.07 -16.92
C GLU A 68 -7.08 15.82 -16.45
N TYR A 69 -6.51 15.04 -15.49
CA TYR A 69 -7.14 13.87 -14.87
C TYR A 69 -7.50 14.12 -13.40
N GLY A 70 -7.68 15.38 -12.99
CA GLY A 70 -8.05 15.72 -11.61
C GLY A 70 -6.86 15.73 -10.62
N GLY A 71 -5.64 15.56 -11.11
CA GLY A 71 -4.43 15.63 -10.29
C GLY A 71 -3.98 17.07 -9.98
N HIS A 72 -2.88 17.21 -9.26
CA HIS A 72 -2.41 18.49 -8.74
C HIS A 72 -1.00 18.86 -9.18
N GLU A 73 -0.28 18.00 -9.91
CA GLU A 73 1.10 18.21 -10.41
C GLU A 73 2.08 18.60 -9.29
N ARG A 74 1.85 18.13 -8.07
CA ARG A 74 2.73 18.32 -6.94
C ARG A 74 3.89 17.33 -6.97
N SER A 75 4.95 17.63 -6.23
CA SER A 75 6.12 16.77 -6.12
C SER A 75 5.87 15.50 -5.31
N ALA A 76 6.69 14.47 -5.53
CA ALA A 76 6.70 13.26 -4.71
C ALA A 76 7.12 13.57 -3.26
N MET A 77 7.92 14.60 -3.03
CA MET A 77 8.28 15.07 -1.69
C MET A 77 7.09 15.66 -0.94
N GLU A 78 6.21 16.44 -1.59
CA GLU A 78 4.97 16.94 -0.99
C GLU A 78 4.01 15.78 -0.67
N ARG A 79 3.81 14.87 -1.61
CA ARG A 79 3.02 13.66 -1.40
C ARG A 79 3.56 12.81 -0.25
N TYR A 80 4.89 12.67 -0.16
CA TYR A 80 5.53 11.98 0.95
C TYR A 80 5.18 12.63 2.29
N ALA A 81 5.25 13.97 2.39
CA ALA A 81 4.92 14.69 3.62
C ALA A 81 3.47 14.46 4.06
N VAL A 82 2.52 14.50 3.14
CA VAL A 82 1.10 14.20 3.42
C VAL A 82 0.95 12.75 3.93
N THR A 83 1.50 11.79 3.20
CA THR A 83 1.40 10.37 3.54
C THR A 83 2.01 10.06 4.90
N GLU A 84 3.19 10.64 5.19
CA GLU A 84 3.91 10.45 6.46
C GLU A 84 3.07 10.94 7.65
N GLU A 85 2.47 12.12 7.58
CA GLU A 85 1.66 12.67 8.66
C GLU A 85 0.35 11.90 8.87
N LEU A 86 -0.32 11.49 7.79
CA LEU A 86 -1.54 10.67 7.88
C LEU A 86 -1.28 9.33 8.60
N LEU A 87 -0.20 8.64 8.23
CA LEU A 87 0.17 7.36 8.83
C LEU A 87 0.65 7.53 10.28
N ALA A 88 1.43 8.59 10.55
CA ALA A 88 1.91 8.86 11.90
C ALA A 88 0.77 9.17 12.88
N ALA A 89 -0.32 9.78 12.39
CA ALA A 89 -1.53 10.01 13.18
C ALA A 89 -2.41 8.75 13.33
N GLY A 90 -2.13 7.68 12.60
CA GLY A 90 -3.00 6.50 12.53
C GLY A 90 -4.36 6.84 11.94
N ALA A 91 -4.40 7.71 10.93
CA ALA A 91 -5.62 8.16 10.27
C ALA A 91 -6.20 7.08 9.34
N PRO A 92 -7.54 7.03 9.16
CA PRO A 92 -8.22 5.98 8.39
C PRO A 92 -8.10 6.19 6.87
N VAL A 93 -7.00 5.75 6.29
CA VAL A 93 -6.64 6.00 4.87
C VAL A 93 -6.90 4.83 3.93
N ALA A 94 -7.37 3.67 4.44
CA ALA A 94 -7.44 2.45 3.65
C ALA A 94 -8.38 2.53 2.44
N ALA A 95 -9.46 3.33 2.50
CA ALA A 95 -10.43 3.40 1.42
C ALA A 95 -9.80 3.87 0.10
N HIS A 96 -9.02 4.94 0.11
CA HIS A 96 -8.37 5.50 -1.10
C HIS A 96 -6.97 4.93 -1.36
N TRP A 97 -6.38 4.20 -0.39
CA TRP A 97 -4.96 3.89 -0.40
C TRP A 97 -4.47 3.21 -1.67
N ILE A 98 -5.13 2.11 -2.05
CA ILE A 98 -4.77 1.35 -3.26
C ILE A 98 -5.07 2.17 -4.52
N ALA A 99 -6.21 2.86 -4.55
CA ALA A 99 -6.61 3.70 -5.68
C ALA A 99 -5.58 4.79 -5.98
N ASP A 100 -5.19 5.58 -4.96
CA ASP A 100 -4.25 6.70 -5.12
C ASP A 100 -2.80 6.24 -5.38
N ARG A 101 -2.36 5.18 -4.71
CA ARG A 101 -0.93 4.81 -4.70
C ARG A 101 -0.53 3.79 -5.75
N GLN A 102 -1.45 2.95 -6.21
CA GLN A 102 -1.19 1.84 -7.12
C GLN A 102 -2.03 1.93 -8.39
N SER A 103 -3.36 1.95 -8.26
CA SER A 103 -4.25 1.87 -9.42
C SER A 103 -4.21 3.12 -10.27
N GLY A 104 -4.18 4.31 -9.67
CA GLY A 104 -4.08 5.58 -10.39
C GLY A 104 -2.79 5.70 -11.22
N PRO A 105 -1.59 5.49 -10.65
CA PRO A 105 -0.35 5.43 -11.42
C PRO A 105 -0.35 4.37 -12.52
N ASN A 106 -0.98 3.22 -12.29
CA ASN A 106 -1.11 2.15 -13.28
C ASN A 106 -2.03 2.57 -14.45
N LEU A 107 -3.17 3.21 -14.14
CA LEU A 107 -4.07 3.82 -15.11
C LEU A 107 -3.40 4.93 -15.93
N LEU A 108 -2.65 5.82 -15.29
CA LEU A 108 -1.88 6.87 -15.96
C LEU A 108 -0.89 6.30 -16.98
N ARG A 109 -0.25 5.18 -16.65
CA ARG A 109 0.78 4.58 -17.47
C ARG A 109 0.22 3.71 -18.60
N TYR A 110 -0.82 2.93 -18.33
CA TYR A 110 -1.30 1.87 -19.23
C TYR A 110 -2.76 2.03 -19.65
N GLY A 111 -3.55 2.83 -18.95
CA GLY A 111 -4.96 3.04 -19.27
C GLY A 111 -5.17 3.74 -20.61
N THR A 112 -6.31 3.48 -21.23
CA THR A 112 -6.80 4.25 -22.37
C THR A 112 -7.20 5.66 -21.94
N GLU A 113 -7.33 6.57 -22.88
CA GLU A 113 -7.77 7.94 -22.58
C GLU A 113 -9.18 7.97 -21.94
N ALA A 114 -10.08 7.09 -22.39
CA ALA A 114 -11.41 6.94 -21.80
C ALA A 114 -11.34 6.50 -20.35
N GLN A 115 -10.56 5.44 -20.04
CA GLN A 115 -10.36 4.95 -18.68
C GLN A 115 -9.76 6.02 -17.76
N ARG A 116 -8.76 6.78 -18.23
CA ARG A 116 -8.14 7.87 -17.45
C ARG A 116 -9.15 8.96 -17.10
N ARG A 117 -9.90 9.46 -18.11
CA ARG A 117 -10.85 10.56 -17.91
C ARG A 117 -12.04 10.19 -17.05
N GLU A 118 -12.46 8.95 -17.08
CA GLU A 118 -13.59 8.47 -16.29
C GLU A 118 -13.19 8.20 -14.82
N ILE A 119 -12.05 7.56 -14.62
CA ILE A 119 -11.71 6.97 -13.30
C ILE A 119 -10.84 7.89 -12.45
N LEU A 120 -9.78 8.47 -13.02
CA LEU A 120 -8.78 9.22 -12.24
C LEU A 120 -9.36 10.43 -11.48
N PRO A 121 -10.26 11.25 -12.05
CA PRO A 121 -10.84 12.36 -11.30
C PRO A 121 -11.63 11.91 -10.07
N ARG A 122 -12.33 10.77 -10.16
CA ARG A 122 -13.09 10.20 -9.04
C ARG A 122 -12.17 9.66 -7.93
N ILE A 123 -11.01 9.11 -8.30
CA ILE A 123 -9.99 8.72 -7.31
C ILE A 123 -9.42 9.96 -6.62
N ALA A 124 -9.06 11.00 -7.37
CA ALA A 124 -8.53 12.24 -6.84
C ALA A 124 -9.53 12.97 -5.92
N ALA A 125 -10.83 12.85 -6.19
CA ALA A 125 -11.89 13.34 -5.32
C ALA A 125 -12.13 12.49 -4.05
N GLY A 126 -11.47 11.32 -3.92
CA GLY A 126 -11.69 10.40 -2.80
C GLY A 126 -13.02 9.63 -2.87
N GLU A 127 -13.56 9.43 -4.07
CA GLU A 127 -14.89 8.84 -4.32
C GLU A 127 -14.85 7.52 -5.09
N CYS A 128 -13.67 7.07 -5.53
CA CYS A 128 -13.49 5.80 -6.23
C CYS A 128 -12.36 4.99 -5.61
N TYR A 129 -12.67 3.78 -5.16
CA TYR A 129 -11.77 2.91 -4.44
C TYR A 129 -11.47 1.66 -5.25
N PHE A 130 -10.24 1.15 -5.08
CA PHE A 130 -9.71 0.06 -5.86
C PHE A 130 -9.14 -1.06 -5.00
N VAL A 131 -9.14 -2.24 -5.58
CA VAL A 131 -8.38 -3.39 -5.09
C VAL A 131 -7.40 -3.89 -6.14
N ILE A 132 -6.42 -4.65 -5.68
CA ILE A 132 -5.51 -5.41 -6.55
C ILE A 132 -5.78 -6.90 -6.35
N GLY A 133 -6.23 -7.57 -7.40
CA GLY A 133 -6.48 -9.01 -7.43
C GLY A 133 -5.32 -9.76 -8.09
N MET A 134 -4.32 -10.17 -7.31
CA MET A 134 -3.15 -10.90 -7.80
C MET A 134 -3.11 -12.33 -7.29
N SER A 135 -2.94 -12.50 -5.98
CA SER A 135 -2.76 -13.81 -5.33
C SER A 135 -3.99 -14.70 -5.48
N GLU A 136 -3.76 -16.00 -5.58
CA GLU A 136 -4.79 -17.05 -5.62
C GLU A 136 -4.57 -18.05 -4.48
N PRO A 137 -5.53 -18.92 -4.15
CA PRO A 137 -5.36 -19.91 -3.09
C PRO A 137 -4.07 -20.73 -3.21
N ASP A 138 -3.66 -21.07 -4.43
CA ASP A 138 -2.46 -21.87 -4.71
C ASP A 138 -1.26 -21.02 -5.20
N SER A 139 -1.38 -19.70 -5.30
CA SER A 139 -0.37 -18.84 -5.93
C SER A 139 -0.25 -17.48 -5.21
N GLY A 140 0.83 -17.30 -4.46
CA GLY A 140 1.20 -16.03 -3.82
C GLY A 140 2.53 -15.51 -4.37
N SER A 141 3.66 -15.90 -3.75
CA SER A 141 5.00 -15.52 -4.22
C SER A 141 5.32 -16.04 -5.64
N ASP A 142 4.73 -17.17 -6.02
CA ASP A 142 4.80 -17.72 -7.39
C ASP A 142 3.65 -17.18 -8.26
N LEU A 143 3.58 -15.86 -8.39
CA LEU A 143 2.50 -15.16 -9.10
C LEU A 143 2.36 -15.58 -10.58
N ALA A 144 3.43 -16.04 -11.22
CA ALA A 144 3.39 -16.53 -12.59
C ALA A 144 2.57 -17.82 -12.76
N SER A 145 2.21 -18.51 -11.67
CA SER A 145 1.43 -19.75 -11.70
C SER A 145 -0.09 -19.53 -11.54
N ILE A 146 -0.58 -18.30 -11.60
CA ILE A 146 -2.02 -18.01 -11.48
C ILE A 146 -2.84 -18.74 -12.53
N ARG A 147 -4.08 -19.11 -12.15
CA ARG A 147 -5.02 -19.88 -12.94
C ARG A 147 -6.32 -19.14 -13.29
N THR A 148 -6.65 -18.05 -12.60
CA THR A 148 -7.78 -17.19 -12.98
C THR A 148 -7.61 -16.80 -14.44
N LYS A 149 -8.56 -17.20 -15.28
CA LYS A 149 -8.49 -16.99 -16.74
C LYS A 149 -9.56 -16.03 -17.22
N ALA A 150 -9.26 -15.36 -18.31
CA ALA A 150 -10.21 -14.57 -19.07
C ALA A 150 -10.18 -15.02 -20.52
N THR A 151 -11.34 -15.28 -21.11
CA THR A 151 -11.48 -15.66 -22.51
C THR A 151 -12.43 -14.71 -23.20
N ARG A 152 -12.17 -14.38 -24.47
CA ARG A 152 -13.08 -13.54 -25.26
C ARG A 152 -14.34 -14.29 -25.60
N ASN A 153 -15.50 -13.64 -25.43
CA ASN A 153 -16.80 -14.13 -25.96
C ASN A 153 -17.02 -13.66 -27.42
N GLY A 154 -18.17 -13.99 -27.99
CA GLY A 154 -18.52 -13.61 -29.37
C GLY A 154 -18.70 -12.10 -29.61
N ASP A 155 -18.95 -11.33 -28.57
CA ASP A 155 -19.15 -9.87 -28.59
C ASP A 155 -17.82 -9.10 -28.35
N GLY A 156 -16.74 -9.81 -28.05
CA GLY A 156 -15.42 -9.23 -27.80
C GLY A 156 -15.17 -8.87 -26.33
N ASP A 157 -16.10 -9.20 -25.41
CA ASP A 157 -15.94 -9.03 -23.98
C ASP A 157 -15.13 -10.18 -23.35
N TRP A 158 -14.68 -9.98 -22.13
CA TRP A 158 -13.92 -10.97 -21.38
C TRP A 158 -14.83 -11.75 -20.45
N VAL A 159 -14.84 -13.07 -20.52
CA VAL A 159 -15.46 -13.96 -19.54
C VAL A 159 -14.41 -14.42 -18.55
N VAL A 160 -14.54 -14.00 -17.29
CA VAL A 160 -13.55 -14.24 -16.23
C VAL A 160 -14.02 -15.34 -15.31
N ASN A 161 -13.13 -16.32 -15.06
CA ASN A 161 -13.36 -17.44 -14.14
C ASN A 161 -12.15 -17.69 -13.26
N GLY A 162 -12.37 -17.84 -11.95
CA GLY A 162 -11.33 -18.14 -10.96
C GLY A 162 -11.57 -17.50 -9.62
N ALA A 163 -10.53 -17.39 -8.79
CA ALA A 163 -10.64 -16.78 -7.48
C ALA A 163 -9.34 -16.06 -7.12
N LYS A 164 -9.48 -14.90 -6.46
CA LYS A 164 -8.36 -14.15 -5.85
C LYS A 164 -8.51 -14.14 -4.34
N VAL A 165 -7.38 -14.20 -3.62
CA VAL A 165 -7.35 -14.16 -2.15
C VAL A 165 -6.49 -13.00 -1.66
N TRP A 166 -6.65 -12.66 -0.39
CA TRP A 166 -5.93 -11.55 0.26
C TRP A 166 -6.20 -10.20 -0.41
N THR A 167 -7.37 -10.08 -1.06
CA THR A 167 -7.77 -8.87 -1.77
C THR A 167 -8.28 -7.85 -0.75
N SER A 168 -7.40 -6.86 -0.46
CA SER A 168 -7.64 -5.87 0.59
C SER A 168 -8.84 -4.99 0.26
N ASN A 169 -9.80 -4.91 1.19
CA ASN A 169 -10.97 -4.03 1.15
C ASN A 169 -11.89 -4.22 -0.08
N ALA A 170 -11.95 -5.42 -0.68
CA ALA A 170 -12.79 -5.67 -1.84
C ALA A 170 -14.28 -5.40 -1.56
N HIS A 171 -14.75 -5.67 -0.35
CA HIS A 171 -16.13 -5.42 0.09
C HIS A 171 -16.52 -3.92 0.18
N ALA A 172 -15.52 -3.02 0.16
CA ALA A 172 -15.71 -1.57 0.24
C ALA A 172 -15.18 -0.83 -1.01
N SER A 173 -14.82 -1.54 -2.07
CA SER A 173 -14.21 -0.98 -3.27
C SER A 173 -15.13 -1.06 -4.48
N HIS A 174 -14.88 -0.22 -5.48
CA HIS A 174 -15.68 -0.13 -6.72
C HIS A 174 -15.06 -0.97 -7.83
N TYR A 175 -13.75 -0.93 -7.99
CA TYR A 175 -13.03 -1.60 -9.08
C TYR A 175 -11.87 -2.43 -8.56
N GLY A 176 -11.51 -3.46 -9.33
CA GLY A 176 -10.29 -4.23 -9.14
C GLY A 176 -9.39 -4.18 -10.38
N ILE A 177 -8.08 -4.02 -10.19
CA ILE A 177 -7.11 -4.41 -11.21
C ILE A 177 -6.80 -5.89 -10.97
N VAL A 178 -7.31 -6.74 -11.85
CA VAL A 178 -7.25 -8.20 -11.68
C VAL A 178 -6.28 -8.79 -12.68
N LEU A 179 -5.25 -9.49 -12.17
CA LEU A 179 -4.32 -10.24 -13.01
C LEU A 179 -4.96 -11.56 -13.43
N VAL A 180 -5.05 -11.78 -14.72
CA VAL A 180 -5.70 -12.94 -15.33
C VAL A 180 -4.81 -13.59 -16.38
N ARG A 181 -5.10 -14.84 -16.73
CA ARG A 181 -4.48 -15.54 -17.85
C ARG A 181 -5.38 -15.47 -19.07
N THR A 182 -4.92 -14.78 -20.11
CA THR A 182 -5.66 -14.61 -21.39
C THR A 182 -5.20 -15.58 -22.47
N SER A 183 -3.97 -16.14 -22.33
CA SER A 183 -3.49 -17.21 -23.22
C SER A 183 -2.61 -18.20 -22.46
N PRO A 184 -2.38 -19.41 -23.00
CA PRO A 184 -1.48 -20.39 -22.39
C PRO A 184 -0.09 -19.83 -22.16
N PRO A 185 0.65 -20.34 -21.14
CA PRO A 185 2.06 -20.04 -20.97
C PRO A 185 2.84 -20.39 -22.25
N GLY A 186 3.83 -19.58 -22.58
CA GLY A 186 4.76 -19.88 -23.67
C GLY A 186 5.84 -20.89 -23.28
N ASP A 187 6.73 -21.21 -24.22
CA ASP A 187 7.84 -22.14 -24.02
C ASP A 187 9.05 -21.48 -23.31
N GLY A 188 9.85 -22.32 -22.69
CA GLY A 188 11.12 -21.96 -22.08
C GLY A 188 11.02 -21.35 -20.66
N PRO A 189 12.17 -20.97 -20.05
CA PRO A 189 12.23 -20.56 -18.64
C PRO A 189 11.39 -19.34 -18.26
N ARG A 190 11.08 -18.47 -19.24
CA ARG A 190 10.22 -17.27 -19.05
C ARG A 190 8.82 -17.46 -19.63
N GLY A 191 8.51 -18.60 -20.22
CA GLY A 191 7.22 -18.88 -20.87
C GLY A 191 6.04 -18.71 -19.93
N ARG A 192 6.20 -19.07 -18.65
CA ARG A 192 5.17 -18.91 -17.62
C ARG A 192 4.74 -17.46 -17.36
N HIS A 193 5.56 -16.46 -17.71
CA HIS A 193 5.24 -15.03 -17.59
C HIS A 193 4.42 -14.50 -18.78
N GLN A 194 4.35 -15.25 -19.87
CA GLN A 194 3.56 -14.89 -21.04
C GLN A 194 2.07 -15.22 -20.83
N GLY A 195 1.20 -14.58 -21.59
CA GLY A 195 -0.23 -14.80 -21.53
C GLY A 195 -0.93 -14.29 -20.27
N LEU A 196 -0.27 -13.42 -19.52
CA LEU A 196 -0.86 -12.71 -18.38
C LEU A 196 -1.29 -11.30 -18.81
N SER A 197 -2.48 -10.88 -18.39
CA SER A 197 -3.07 -9.55 -18.66
C SER A 197 -3.67 -8.98 -17.39
N GLN A 198 -3.88 -7.68 -17.34
CA GLN A 198 -4.63 -7.02 -16.28
C GLN A 198 -5.97 -6.52 -16.82
N LEU A 199 -7.05 -6.79 -16.09
CA LEU A 199 -8.39 -6.26 -16.38
C LEU A 199 -8.82 -5.28 -15.30
N LEU A 200 -9.49 -4.21 -15.70
CA LEU A 200 -10.27 -3.35 -14.81
C LEU A 200 -11.64 -4.00 -14.63
N VAL A 201 -11.94 -4.49 -13.45
CA VAL A 201 -13.17 -5.20 -13.15
C VAL A 201 -14.02 -4.37 -12.20
N ASP A 202 -15.22 -4.01 -12.62
CA ASP A 202 -16.24 -3.45 -11.73
C ASP A 202 -16.70 -4.55 -10.77
N LEU A 203 -16.51 -4.35 -9.47
CA LEU A 203 -16.81 -5.36 -8.46
C LEU A 203 -18.32 -5.56 -8.22
N SER A 204 -19.17 -4.75 -8.84
CA SER A 204 -20.63 -4.91 -8.82
C SER A 204 -21.18 -5.82 -9.92
N LEU A 205 -20.32 -6.29 -10.85
CA LEU A 205 -20.75 -7.16 -11.95
C LEU A 205 -21.34 -8.48 -11.44
N PRO A 206 -22.40 -9.01 -12.13
CA PRO A 206 -22.94 -10.33 -11.82
C PRO A 206 -21.88 -11.42 -11.91
N GLY A 207 -21.98 -12.43 -11.03
CA GLY A 207 -21.02 -13.55 -10.95
C GLY A 207 -19.83 -13.28 -10.04
N ILE A 208 -19.70 -12.07 -9.45
CA ILE A 208 -18.68 -11.78 -8.44
C ILE A 208 -19.22 -12.08 -7.05
N THR A 209 -18.47 -12.86 -6.28
CA THR A 209 -18.76 -13.11 -4.87
C THR A 209 -17.55 -12.69 -4.03
N ILE A 210 -17.78 -11.86 -3.01
CA ILE A 210 -16.75 -11.35 -2.11
C ILE A 210 -16.96 -11.97 -0.73
N ASN A 211 -16.05 -12.84 -0.32
CA ASN A 211 -16.08 -13.54 0.96
C ASN A 211 -15.06 -12.94 1.94
N PRO A 212 -15.46 -12.66 3.19
CA PRO A 212 -14.53 -12.12 4.19
C PRO A 212 -13.53 -13.18 4.65
N ILE A 213 -12.25 -12.78 4.72
CA ILE A 213 -11.19 -13.54 5.39
C ILE A 213 -10.94 -12.88 6.75
N ARG A 214 -11.37 -13.55 7.83
CA ARG A 214 -11.19 -13.05 9.18
C ARG A 214 -9.74 -13.16 9.61
N ILE A 215 -9.26 -12.09 10.25
CA ILE A 215 -7.89 -12.00 10.80
C ILE A 215 -7.91 -12.11 12.34
N LEU A 216 -6.73 -12.05 12.96
CA LEU A 216 -6.57 -12.34 14.39
C LEU A 216 -7.31 -11.36 15.31
N ASP A 217 -7.51 -10.11 14.90
CA ASP A 217 -8.26 -9.09 15.65
C ASP A 217 -9.80 -9.23 15.50
N GLY A 218 -10.27 -10.19 14.67
CA GLY A 218 -11.67 -10.40 14.34
C GLY A 218 -12.17 -9.58 13.15
N GLY A 219 -11.39 -8.63 12.64
CA GLY A 219 -11.68 -7.85 11.44
C GLY A 219 -11.59 -8.67 10.16
N HIS A 220 -11.91 -8.03 9.01
CA HIS A 220 -11.84 -8.69 7.69
C HIS A 220 -11.50 -7.71 6.58
N HIS A 221 -10.43 -6.97 6.71
CA HIS A 221 -9.98 -6.15 5.58
C HIS A 221 -9.47 -7.00 4.39
N PHE A 222 -9.13 -8.27 4.59
CA PHE A 222 -8.87 -9.20 3.49
C PHE A 222 -10.12 -9.94 3.05
N ASN A 223 -10.18 -10.23 1.74
CA ASN A 223 -11.29 -10.96 1.13
C ASN A 223 -10.78 -11.99 0.11
N GLU A 224 -11.55 -13.04 -0.06
CA GLU A 224 -11.56 -13.85 -1.26
C GLU A 224 -12.54 -13.23 -2.24
N VAL A 225 -12.17 -13.13 -3.51
CA VAL A 225 -13.04 -12.67 -4.60
C VAL A 225 -13.15 -13.77 -5.63
N VAL A 226 -14.33 -14.34 -5.76
CA VAL A 226 -14.64 -15.42 -6.71
C VAL A 226 -15.30 -14.83 -7.96
N PHE A 227 -14.84 -15.25 -9.11
CA PHE A 227 -15.37 -14.91 -10.43
C PHE A 227 -15.97 -16.16 -11.06
N ASP A 228 -17.28 -16.14 -11.31
CA ASP A 228 -18.04 -17.23 -11.95
C ASP A 228 -18.74 -16.68 -13.19
N GLU A 229 -18.19 -16.98 -14.37
CA GLU A 229 -18.67 -16.50 -15.69
C GLU A 229 -18.87 -14.97 -15.74
N VAL A 230 -17.99 -14.19 -15.09
CA VAL A 230 -18.12 -12.73 -15.03
C VAL A 230 -17.79 -12.11 -16.38
N VAL A 231 -18.75 -11.39 -16.96
CA VAL A 231 -18.57 -10.69 -18.23
C VAL A 231 -18.04 -9.29 -17.99
N VAL A 232 -16.80 -9.06 -18.37
CA VAL A 232 -16.11 -7.76 -18.26
C VAL A 232 -16.01 -7.16 -19.67
N PRO A 233 -16.45 -5.88 -19.88
CA PRO A 233 -16.39 -5.24 -21.20
C PRO A 233 -15.01 -5.31 -21.83
N GLY A 234 -14.95 -5.47 -23.15
CA GLY A 234 -13.72 -5.70 -23.89
C GLY A 234 -12.72 -4.54 -23.83
N ASP A 235 -13.21 -3.30 -23.62
CA ASP A 235 -12.44 -2.08 -23.44
C ASP A 235 -11.88 -1.88 -22.02
N MET A 236 -12.21 -2.78 -21.07
CA MET A 236 -11.67 -2.81 -19.71
C MET A 236 -10.34 -3.56 -19.60
N LEU A 237 -9.71 -3.93 -20.70
CA LEU A 237 -8.31 -4.36 -20.70
C LEU A 237 -7.41 -3.19 -20.31
N LEU A 238 -6.54 -3.39 -19.32
CA LEU A 238 -5.54 -2.40 -18.95
C LEU A 238 -4.25 -2.63 -19.73
N GLY A 239 -3.90 -1.70 -20.60
CA GLY A 239 -2.75 -1.81 -21.50
C GLY A 239 -2.95 -2.81 -22.63
N GLU A 240 -1.91 -3.62 -22.90
CA GLU A 240 -1.91 -4.60 -23.99
C GLU A 240 -2.13 -6.02 -23.46
N GLU A 241 -2.86 -6.84 -24.22
CA GLU A 241 -3.04 -8.25 -23.93
C GLU A 241 -1.70 -8.98 -23.88
N GLY A 242 -1.48 -9.81 -22.86
CA GLY A 242 -0.23 -10.55 -22.66
C GLY A 242 0.88 -9.77 -21.94
N ASN A 243 0.71 -8.46 -21.66
CA ASN A 243 1.71 -7.61 -21.02
C ASN A 243 1.58 -7.52 -19.49
N GLY A 244 0.66 -8.26 -18.88
CA GLY A 244 0.34 -8.19 -17.45
C GLY A 244 1.52 -8.44 -16.52
N TRP A 245 2.46 -9.33 -16.89
CA TRP A 245 3.66 -9.56 -16.06
C TRP A 245 4.55 -8.32 -15.96
N HIS A 246 4.73 -7.61 -17.07
CA HIS A 246 5.51 -6.37 -17.07
C HIS A 246 4.82 -5.28 -16.24
N GLN A 247 3.50 -5.16 -16.37
CA GLN A 247 2.70 -4.19 -15.61
C GLN A 247 2.81 -4.43 -14.10
N VAL A 248 2.60 -5.67 -13.64
CA VAL A 248 2.71 -6.05 -12.23
C VAL A 248 4.10 -5.77 -11.66
N THR A 249 5.16 -6.11 -12.38
CA THR A 249 6.52 -5.88 -11.90
C THR A 249 6.87 -4.41 -11.81
N ALA A 250 6.35 -3.57 -12.71
CA ALA A 250 6.50 -2.12 -12.67
C ALA A 250 5.72 -1.47 -11.52
N GLU A 251 4.50 -1.96 -11.23
CA GLU A 251 3.65 -1.50 -10.13
C GLU A 251 4.30 -1.74 -8.76
N LEU A 252 4.83 -2.94 -8.55
CA LEU A 252 5.50 -3.32 -7.31
C LEU A 252 6.71 -2.44 -6.97
N ALA A 253 7.35 -1.80 -7.95
CA ALA A 253 8.46 -0.89 -7.73
C ALA A 253 8.02 0.40 -7.01
N PHE A 254 6.85 0.94 -7.34
CA PHE A 254 6.28 2.14 -6.71
C PHE A 254 5.73 1.88 -5.31
N GLU A 255 5.19 0.69 -5.06
CA GLU A 255 4.54 0.31 -3.81
C GLU A 255 5.51 0.18 -2.62
N ARG A 256 6.79 -0.13 -2.87
CA ARG A 256 7.73 -0.64 -1.85
C ARG A 256 8.46 0.43 -1.05
N SER A 257 8.42 1.69 -1.43
CA SER A 257 9.34 2.73 -0.91
C SER A 257 8.73 3.71 0.06
N GLY A 258 7.43 3.69 0.24
CA GLY A 258 6.72 4.70 1.02
C GLY A 258 6.80 4.47 2.54
N PRO A 259 6.38 5.48 3.33
CA PRO A 259 6.42 5.42 4.79
C PRO A 259 5.50 4.34 5.39
N GLU A 260 4.54 3.82 4.64
CA GLU A 260 3.69 2.66 5.03
C GLU A 260 4.49 1.39 5.33
N ARG A 261 5.77 1.35 4.96
CA ARG A 261 6.62 0.18 5.16
C ARG A 261 7.38 0.19 6.48
N PHE A 262 7.19 1.25 7.29
CA PHE A 262 7.80 1.36 8.62
C PHE A 262 7.00 2.22 9.62
N LEU A 263 5.83 2.75 9.22
CA LEU A 263 4.97 3.56 10.09
C LEU A 263 3.68 2.85 10.52
N SER A 264 3.43 1.59 10.12
CA SER A 264 2.23 0.86 10.57
C SER A 264 2.17 0.75 12.10
N THR A 265 3.33 0.62 12.77
CA THR A 265 3.44 0.57 14.22
C THR A 265 3.81 1.90 14.89
N TYR A 266 3.88 3.00 14.12
CA TYR A 266 4.26 4.30 14.69
C TYR A 266 3.29 4.81 15.77
N PRO A 267 1.97 4.60 15.69
CA PRO A 267 1.07 4.94 16.80
C PRO A 267 1.47 4.28 18.14
N LEU A 268 1.94 3.03 18.10
CA LEU A 268 2.48 2.36 19.27
C LEU A 268 3.77 3.04 19.78
N VAL A 269 4.67 3.44 18.89
CA VAL A 269 5.89 4.18 19.27
C VAL A 269 5.53 5.52 19.92
N ALA A 270 4.51 6.22 19.39
CA ALA A 270 4.06 7.51 19.92
C ALA A 270 3.46 7.37 21.34
N GLU A 271 2.64 6.35 21.58
CA GLU A 271 2.10 6.06 22.92
C GLU A 271 3.21 5.66 23.89
N PHE A 272 4.17 4.85 23.46
CA PHE A 272 5.33 4.51 24.24
C PHE A 272 6.17 5.75 24.59
N ALA A 273 6.42 6.64 23.63
CA ALA A 273 7.16 7.89 23.85
C ALA A 273 6.48 8.79 24.90
N ARG A 274 5.14 8.89 24.88
CA ARG A 274 4.37 9.66 25.89
C ARG A 274 4.55 9.06 27.29
N ARG A 275 4.57 7.72 27.39
CA ARG A 275 4.79 7.02 28.66
C ARG A 275 6.19 7.23 29.22
N VAL A 276 7.23 7.24 28.36
CA VAL A 276 8.64 7.39 28.72
C VAL A 276 9.04 8.85 28.99
N ALA A 277 8.18 9.82 28.65
CA ALA A 277 8.44 11.24 28.91
C ALA A 277 8.59 11.57 30.43
N ASP A 278 8.08 10.70 31.31
CA ASP A 278 8.37 10.76 32.75
C ASP A 278 9.68 9.98 33.06
N PRO A 279 10.78 10.62 33.53
CA PRO A 279 12.14 10.08 33.44
C PRO A 279 12.48 9.00 34.47
N GLY A 280 11.59 8.02 34.69
CA GLY A 280 11.77 6.99 35.71
C GLY A 280 12.47 5.71 35.26
N ASP A 281 12.50 5.35 33.98
CA ASP A 281 13.03 4.06 33.50
C ASP A 281 14.12 4.23 32.45
N PRO A 282 15.41 4.05 32.83
CA PRO A 282 16.53 4.13 31.88
C PRO A 282 16.47 3.09 30.74
N ALA A 283 15.88 1.90 31.00
CA ALA A 283 15.77 0.86 29.97
C ALA A 283 14.74 1.24 28.90
N ALA A 284 13.58 1.78 29.32
CA ALA A 284 12.57 2.29 28.42
C ALA A 284 13.09 3.49 27.59
N LEU A 285 13.81 4.44 28.22
CA LEU A 285 14.42 5.55 27.52
C LEU A 285 15.46 5.10 26.48
N ALA A 286 16.33 4.14 26.85
CA ALA A 286 17.31 3.58 25.91
C ALA A 286 16.63 2.85 24.75
N THR A 287 15.53 2.15 24.99
CA THR A 287 14.73 1.50 23.96
C THR A 287 14.10 2.52 23.01
N LEU A 288 13.48 3.58 23.53
CA LEU A 288 12.95 4.66 22.71
C LEU A 288 14.04 5.30 21.84
N GLY A 289 15.24 5.52 22.40
CA GLY A 289 16.38 6.05 21.65
C GLY A 289 16.82 5.15 20.50
N ARG A 290 16.89 3.83 20.71
CA ARG A 290 17.22 2.86 19.65
C ARG A 290 16.15 2.82 18.54
N LEU A 291 14.88 2.78 18.91
CA LEU A 291 13.77 2.77 17.95
C LEU A 291 13.74 4.07 17.14
N SER A 292 13.92 5.23 17.79
CA SER A 292 13.97 6.53 17.12
C SER A 292 15.13 6.64 16.13
N ALA A 293 16.31 6.14 16.47
CA ALA A 293 17.48 6.16 15.60
C ALA A 293 17.24 5.31 14.32
N ARG A 294 16.65 4.12 14.46
CA ARG A 294 16.29 3.24 13.33
C ARG A 294 15.20 3.86 12.46
N LEU A 295 14.17 4.43 13.08
CA LEU A 295 13.08 5.12 12.38
C LEU A 295 13.62 6.29 11.55
N LEU A 296 14.51 7.10 12.11
CA LEU A 296 15.15 8.22 11.40
C LEU A 296 15.97 7.73 10.20
N ALA A 297 16.70 6.63 10.34
CA ALA A 297 17.47 6.05 9.22
C ALA A 297 16.55 5.57 8.09
N LEU A 298 15.47 4.86 8.39
CA LEU A 298 14.45 4.42 7.42
C LEU A 298 13.77 5.60 6.75
N ARG A 299 13.38 6.61 7.54
CA ARG A 299 12.80 7.85 7.03
C ARG A 299 13.72 8.55 6.03
N GLN A 300 15.01 8.69 6.37
CA GLN A 300 15.99 9.31 5.47
C GLN A 300 16.18 8.54 4.17
N LEU A 301 16.18 7.20 4.22
CA LEU A 301 16.27 6.37 3.02
C LEU A 301 15.03 6.53 2.14
N SER A 302 13.84 6.48 2.74
CA SER A 302 12.55 6.64 2.03
C SER A 302 12.40 8.04 1.41
N LEU A 303 12.82 9.10 2.11
CA LEU A 303 12.86 10.48 1.57
C LEU A 303 13.77 10.61 0.34
N ARG A 304 14.94 9.97 0.36
CA ARG A 304 15.85 9.98 -0.81
C ARG A 304 15.23 9.28 -2.01
N ILE A 305 14.41 8.24 -1.78
CA ILE A 305 13.66 7.58 -2.85
C ILE A 305 12.59 8.53 -3.40
N ALA A 306 11.84 9.23 -2.55
CA ALA A 306 10.87 10.21 -3.00
C ALA A 306 11.53 11.32 -3.85
N ALA A 307 12.69 11.83 -3.42
CA ALA A 307 13.45 12.81 -4.19
C ALA A 307 14.01 12.24 -5.51
N ALA A 308 14.34 10.95 -5.58
CA ALA A 308 14.74 10.29 -6.82
C ALA A 308 13.56 10.17 -7.80
N LEU A 309 12.36 9.87 -7.30
CA LEU A 309 11.14 9.85 -8.12
C LEU A 309 10.83 11.22 -8.73
N ASP A 310 11.04 12.31 -7.99
CA ASP A 310 10.89 13.69 -8.53
C ASP A 310 11.87 14.00 -9.68
N ARG A 311 13.01 13.29 -9.73
CA ARG A 311 13.96 13.36 -10.86
C ARG A 311 13.64 12.39 -12.01
N GLY A 312 12.54 11.63 -11.93
CA GLY A 312 12.17 10.60 -12.90
C GLY A 312 13.01 9.31 -12.78
N GLU A 313 13.74 9.11 -11.69
CA GLU A 313 14.51 7.89 -11.44
C GLU A 313 13.59 6.78 -10.88
N LEU A 314 13.97 5.52 -11.12
CA LEU A 314 13.25 4.33 -10.61
C LEU A 314 14.19 3.53 -9.69
N PRO A 315 14.27 3.84 -8.39
CA PRO A 315 15.21 3.23 -7.45
C PRO A 315 14.69 1.90 -6.87
N ASP A 316 14.50 0.87 -7.72
CA ASP A 316 13.88 -0.42 -7.37
C ASP A 316 14.61 -1.15 -6.23
N ILE A 317 15.96 -1.16 -6.24
CA ILE A 317 16.76 -1.85 -5.23
C ILE A 317 16.68 -1.14 -3.87
N PRO A 318 16.88 0.19 -3.77
CA PRO A 318 16.62 0.92 -2.54
C PRO A 318 15.18 0.77 -2.02
N ALA A 319 14.17 0.76 -2.90
CA ALA A 319 12.78 0.56 -2.53
C ALA A 319 12.54 -0.83 -1.90
N ALA A 320 13.11 -1.89 -2.50
CA ALA A 320 13.05 -3.24 -1.94
C ALA A 320 13.75 -3.32 -0.56
N LEU A 321 14.86 -2.59 -0.39
CA LEU A 321 15.57 -2.54 0.90
C LEU A 321 14.75 -1.81 1.97
N VAL A 322 14.11 -0.67 1.64
CA VAL A 322 13.21 0.04 2.58
C VAL A 322 12.12 -0.89 3.07
N LYS A 323 11.50 -1.65 2.16
CA LYS A 323 10.43 -2.57 2.55
C LYS A 323 10.96 -3.70 3.46
N ASP A 324 12.07 -4.36 3.13
CA ASP A 324 12.61 -5.46 3.93
C ASP A 324 13.02 -5.00 5.34
N VAL A 325 13.80 -3.91 5.43
CA VAL A 325 14.28 -3.38 6.71
C VAL A 325 13.14 -2.72 7.50
N GLY A 326 12.23 -2.02 6.81
CA GLY A 326 11.11 -1.31 7.44
C GLY A 326 10.10 -2.26 8.07
N THR A 327 9.66 -3.28 7.36
CA THR A 327 8.68 -4.24 7.90
C THR A 327 9.30 -5.16 8.97
N THR A 328 10.62 -5.40 8.93
CA THR A 328 11.33 -6.03 10.04
C THR A 328 11.34 -5.11 11.27
N PHE A 329 11.60 -3.81 11.05
CA PHE A 329 11.54 -2.81 12.12
C PHE A 329 10.15 -2.73 12.77
N GLU A 330 9.05 -2.83 12.01
CA GLU A 330 7.68 -2.85 12.57
C GLU A 330 7.47 -4.01 13.57
N GLY A 331 7.99 -5.19 13.26
CA GLY A 331 7.97 -6.31 14.20
C GLY A 331 8.86 -6.06 15.44
N ASP A 332 10.07 -5.52 15.23
CA ASP A 332 11.00 -5.22 16.33
C ASP A 332 10.44 -4.15 17.28
N VAL A 333 9.69 -3.17 16.79
CA VAL A 333 8.99 -2.17 17.63
C VAL A 333 8.13 -2.85 18.69
N ILE A 334 7.33 -3.82 18.29
CA ILE A 334 6.45 -4.56 19.20
C ILE A 334 7.27 -5.30 20.25
N GLU A 335 8.28 -6.06 19.80
CA GLU A 335 9.12 -6.87 20.67
C GLU A 335 9.97 -6.05 21.65
N GLU A 336 10.51 -4.91 21.22
CA GLU A 336 11.32 -4.04 22.06
C GLU A 336 10.48 -3.30 23.11
N ILE A 337 9.30 -2.81 22.72
CA ILE A 337 8.41 -2.09 23.65
C ILE A 337 7.87 -3.04 24.71
N ARG A 338 7.35 -4.23 24.33
CA ARG A 338 6.77 -5.17 25.31
C ARG A 338 7.75 -5.69 26.37
N LYS A 339 9.07 -5.61 26.14
CA LYS A 339 10.10 -6.02 27.10
C LYS A 339 10.31 -5.01 28.22
N VAL A 340 9.92 -3.75 28.01
CA VAL A 340 10.22 -2.63 28.92
C VAL A 340 8.97 -1.93 29.46
N VAL A 341 7.77 -2.42 29.11
CA VAL A 341 6.52 -1.89 29.66
C VAL A 341 5.80 -2.95 30.48
N ASP A 342 5.27 -2.54 31.63
CA ASP A 342 4.39 -3.37 32.46
C ASP A 342 2.93 -3.06 32.09
N VAL A 343 2.51 -3.54 30.90
CA VAL A 343 1.17 -3.33 30.34
C VAL A 343 0.66 -4.64 29.76
N THR A 344 -0.55 -5.03 30.12
CA THR A 344 -1.22 -6.19 29.50
C THR A 344 -1.85 -5.77 28.18
N PRO A 345 -1.43 -6.33 27.01
CA PRO A 345 -2.04 -6.04 25.74
C PRO A 345 -3.49 -6.51 25.70
N SER A 346 -4.41 -5.63 25.33
CA SER A 346 -5.83 -5.94 25.12
C SER A 346 -6.47 -4.91 24.21
N LEU A 347 -7.31 -5.34 23.26
CA LEU A 347 -8.07 -4.43 22.42
C LEU A 347 -9.07 -3.58 23.22
N ASP A 348 -9.56 -4.12 24.34
CA ASP A 348 -10.50 -3.43 25.26
C ASP A 348 -9.79 -2.67 26.38
N SER A 349 -8.46 -2.54 26.32
CA SER A 349 -7.72 -1.85 27.38
C SER A 349 -8.11 -0.37 27.45
N PRO A 350 -8.37 0.20 28.63
CA PRO A 350 -8.52 1.64 28.81
C PRO A 350 -7.21 2.40 28.58
N ASP A 351 -6.06 1.72 28.73
CA ASP A 351 -4.73 2.28 28.47
C ASP A 351 -4.46 2.30 26.95
N PRO A 352 -4.23 3.47 26.32
CA PRO A 352 -3.92 3.57 24.91
C PRO A 352 -2.70 2.75 24.47
N LEU A 353 -1.66 2.65 25.33
CA LEU A 353 -0.48 1.84 25.05
C LEU A 353 -0.83 0.34 25.01
N GLY A 354 -1.69 -0.13 25.92
CA GLY A 354 -2.15 -1.52 25.93
C GLY A 354 -2.97 -1.88 24.70
N ARG A 355 -3.84 -0.98 24.24
CA ARG A 355 -4.58 -1.16 22.97
C ARG A 355 -3.67 -1.18 21.77
N ALA A 356 -2.81 -0.17 21.60
CA ALA A 356 -1.90 -0.07 20.46
C ALA A 356 -0.94 -1.28 20.39
N LEU A 357 -0.49 -1.79 21.54
CA LEU A 357 0.36 -2.98 21.61
C LEU A 357 -0.42 -4.24 21.18
N ALA A 358 -1.67 -4.39 21.63
CA ALA A 358 -2.53 -5.51 21.21
C ALA A 358 -2.81 -5.48 19.70
N GLU A 359 -3.24 -4.34 19.17
CA GLU A 359 -3.46 -4.16 17.72
C GLU A 359 -2.20 -4.51 16.93
N ALA A 360 -1.05 -3.96 17.30
CA ALA A 360 0.20 -4.19 16.61
C ALA A 360 0.61 -5.68 16.63
N GLN A 361 0.42 -6.39 17.76
CA GLN A 361 0.69 -7.83 17.87
C GLN A 361 -0.21 -8.66 16.95
N LEU A 362 -1.50 -8.32 16.86
CA LEU A 362 -2.47 -9.06 16.04
C LEU A 362 -2.25 -8.82 14.53
N HIS A 363 -1.72 -7.66 14.12
CA HIS A 363 -1.37 -7.33 12.74
C HIS A 363 0.04 -7.79 12.33
N ALA A 364 0.94 -8.04 13.29
CA ALA A 364 2.36 -8.35 13.04
C ALA A 364 2.62 -9.45 11.99
N PRO A 365 1.85 -10.57 11.95
CA PRO A 365 2.08 -11.62 10.97
C PRO A 365 2.00 -11.14 9.51
N GLY A 366 1.24 -10.06 9.24
CA GLY A 366 1.07 -9.50 7.91
C GLY A 366 2.23 -8.62 7.43
N TYR A 367 3.03 -8.01 8.31
CA TYR A 367 3.98 -6.97 7.94
C TYR A 367 5.04 -7.42 6.93
N THR A 368 5.64 -8.58 7.13
CA THR A 368 6.69 -9.11 6.26
C THR A 368 6.18 -9.84 5.01
N LEU A 369 4.88 -10.12 4.92
CA LEU A 369 4.28 -10.91 3.83
C LEU A 369 3.76 -10.05 2.68
N ARG A 370 3.10 -8.94 2.97
CA ARG A 370 2.44 -8.06 1.99
C ARG A 370 3.44 -7.27 1.13
N GLY A 371 3.07 -6.93 -0.12
CA GLY A 371 3.96 -6.20 -1.06
C GLY A 371 5.17 -7.01 -1.54
N GLY A 372 5.07 -8.33 -1.55
CA GLY A 372 6.14 -9.30 -1.72
C GLY A 372 6.84 -9.62 -0.40
N THR A 373 7.06 -10.92 -0.13
CA THR A 373 7.69 -11.34 1.12
C THR A 373 9.12 -10.83 1.24
N ASN A 374 9.62 -10.66 2.46
CA ASN A 374 11.01 -10.21 2.69
C ASN A 374 12.03 -11.14 2.02
N GLU A 375 11.77 -12.44 1.93
CA GLU A 375 12.62 -13.43 1.24
C GLU A 375 12.74 -13.13 -0.26
N ILE A 376 11.62 -12.80 -0.91
CA ILE A 376 11.61 -12.41 -2.34
C ILE A 376 12.39 -11.10 -2.53
N LEU A 377 12.22 -10.13 -1.64
CA LEU A 377 12.90 -8.82 -1.73
C LEU A 377 14.40 -8.95 -1.52
N ARG A 378 14.85 -9.76 -0.56
CA ARG A 378 16.27 -10.07 -0.36
C ARG A 378 16.89 -10.67 -1.63
N GLY A 379 16.15 -11.53 -2.33
CA GLY A 379 16.56 -12.06 -3.64
C GLY A 379 16.68 -10.97 -4.72
N ILE A 380 15.79 -9.95 -4.71
CA ILE A 380 15.87 -8.81 -5.64
C ILE A 380 17.09 -7.95 -5.32
N VAL A 381 17.30 -7.60 -4.05
CA VAL A 381 18.45 -6.82 -3.58
C VAL A 381 19.75 -7.54 -3.91
N ALA A 382 19.87 -8.83 -3.61
CA ALA A 382 21.07 -9.64 -3.88
C ALA A 382 21.42 -9.63 -5.38
N ARG A 383 20.45 -9.87 -6.26
CA ARG A 383 20.65 -9.80 -7.73
C ARG A 383 21.07 -8.41 -8.18
N GLY A 384 20.44 -7.37 -7.64
CA GLY A 384 20.77 -5.98 -7.97
C GLY A 384 22.18 -5.57 -7.54
N LEU A 385 22.71 -6.20 -6.50
CA LEU A 385 24.10 -6.03 -6.04
C LEU A 385 25.11 -6.94 -6.74
N GLY A 386 24.68 -7.77 -7.70
CA GLY A 386 25.57 -8.67 -8.43
C GLY A 386 26.02 -9.90 -7.63
N LEU A 387 25.30 -10.26 -6.55
CA LEU A 387 25.62 -11.42 -5.71
C LEU A 387 25.10 -12.75 -6.28
N ARG A 388 24.43 -12.74 -7.45
CA ARG A 388 23.97 -13.91 -8.21
C ARG A 388 23.91 -13.61 -9.71
#